data_131d441b8cf92e5092862afef705ea07
#
_entry.id   131d441b8cf92e5092862afef705ea07
#
_cell.length_a   1.000
_cell.length_b   1.000
_cell.length_c   1.000
_cell.angle_alpha   90.00
_cell.angle_beta   90.00
_cell.angle_gamma   90.00
#
_symmetry.space_group_name_H-M   'P 1'
#
loop_
_entity.id
_entity.type
_entity.pdbx_description
1 polymer ?
#
loop_
_entity_poly.entity_id
_entity_poly.type
_entity_poly.pdbx_seq_one_letter_code
_entity_poly.pdbx_strand_id
1 'polypeptide(L)'
;MSQTTLYAAVFAKIGAEKSKALSEAKIKSLVESKNLASFVSQLRDTSYQAQIAKLPPPLTSRKLERAFNENLVEAYVKMIKNSPKRAADFLSIYVLRFEVENIKTLIKAINGEMGVEEKLARIYFSVEDFLGKRAMLEEAAKATTLRQMQNSIKDSLYTSALSRGMQSYEENGSTSTFDIFLDKVFYDALHDAYEQVPRSQRNHVRFYAATENDSFTILTSLRAKTLNYDASWLRNVVPPKNFKLTSETVDALVMAADFETALKIATETFYGKLFTKAPSAEETLAAAEKAFKRWMFKHAKAATVGEIFNVGAPLSFMILKEAEVRNLIAASAGVEDGVSTEYIQSQMLL
;
A
#
# COMPACT_ATOMS: atom_id res chain seq x y z
N MET A 1 -9.63 26.51 19.05
CA MET A 1 -8.30 26.63 18.44
C MET A 1 -8.45 26.85 16.93
N SER A 2 -7.63 27.72 16.32
CA SER A 2 -7.62 27.89 14.86
C SER A 2 -7.05 26.63 14.17
N GLN A 3 -7.36 26.42 12.89
CA GLN A 3 -6.79 25.33 12.09
C GLN A 3 -5.25 25.42 12.07
N THR A 4 -4.72 26.63 11.93
CA THR A 4 -3.27 26.88 11.97
C THR A 4 -2.63 26.36 13.27
N THR A 5 -3.22 26.66 14.42
CA THR A 5 -2.71 26.20 15.71
C THR A 5 -2.74 24.68 15.83
N LEU A 6 -3.84 24.04 15.35
CA LEU A 6 -4.02 22.58 15.40
C LEU A 6 -3.00 21.82 14.54
N TYR A 7 -2.65 22.35 13.37
CA TYR A 7 -1.77 21.67 12.42
C TYR A 7 -0.32 22.18 12.42
N ALA A 8 0.04 23.19 13.25
CA ALA A 8 1.36 23.77 13.27
C ALA A 8 2.49 22.75 13.53
N ALA A 9 2.27 21.83 14.48
CA ALA A 9 3.26 20.81 14.85
C ALA A 9 3.54 19.84 13.67
N VAL A 10 2.50 19.29 13.05
CA VAL A 10 2.68 18.38 11.91
C VAL A 10 3.23 19.12 10.69
N PHE A 11 2.86 20.38 10.48
CA PHE A 11 3.41 21.18 9.39
C PHE A 11 4.92 21.40 9.51
N ALA A 12 5.39 21.78 10.71
CA ALA A 12 6.82 21.89 10.98
C ALA A 12 7.55 20.55 10.75
N LYS A 13 6.91 19.43 11.14
CA LYS A 13 7.44 18.09 10.92
C LYS A 13 7.50 17.72 9.44
N ILE A 14 6.48 18.06 8.66
CA ILE A 14 6.48 17.87 7.20
C ILE A 14 7.67 18.61 6.56
N GLY A 15 7.93 19.86 6.95
CA GLY A 15 9.09 20.64 6.47
C GLY A 15 10.41 19.93 6.75
N ALA A 16 10.60 19.47 8.00
CA ALA A 16 11.80 18.75 8.41
C ALA A 16 11.99 17.40 7.70
N GLU A 17 10.93 16.66 7.42
CA GLU A 17 11.04 15.38 6.69
C GLU A 17 11.19 15.60 5.16
N LYS A 18 10.57 16.63 4.59
CA LYS A 18 10.76 17.00 3.17
C LYS A 18 12.20 17.38 2.85
N SER A 19 12.91 18.05 3.78
CA SER A 19 14.33 18.41 3.58
C SER A 19 15.25 17.17 3.47
N LYS A 20 14.78 15.99 3.89
CA LYS A 20 15.49 14.71 3.80
C LYS A 20 15.09 13.87 2.59
N ALA A 21 14.07 14.30 1.85
CA ALA A 21 13.59 13.58 0.67
C ALA A 21 14.67 13.57 -0.42
N LEU A 22 14.74 12.48 -1.17
CA LEU A 22 15.67 12.35 -2.28
C LEU A 22 15.18 13.19 -3.47
N SER A 23 16.09 13.96 -4.07
CA SER A 23 15.78 14.66 -5.31
C SER A 23 15.61 13.68 -6.48
N GLU A 24 14.86 14.11 -7.51
CA GLU A 24 14.73 13.32 -8.75
C GLU A 24 16.10 13.02 -9.39
N ALA A 25 17.04 13.97 -9.32
CA ALA A 25 18.41 13.77 -9.78
C ALA A 25 19.14 12.68 -9.00
N LYS A 26 18.94 12.62 -7.67
CA LYS A 26 19.53 11.58 -6.82
C LYS A 26 18.93 10.22 -7.13
N ILE A 27 17.62 10.12 -7.33
CA ILE A 27 16.96 8.86 -7.71
C ILE A 27 17.46 8.37 -9.08
N LYS A 28 17.61 9.26 -10.07
CA LYS A 28 18.21 8.91 -11.38
C LYS A 28 19.64 8.39 -11.25
N SER A 29 20.49 9.08 -10.47
CA SER A 29 21.86 8.62 -10.19
C SER A 29 21.92 7.24 -9.51
N LEU A 30 20.95 6.90 -8.65
CA LEU A 30 20.84 5.59 -8.04
C LEU A 30 20.54 4.49 -9.06
N VAL A 31 19.68 4.75 -10.05
CA VAL A 31 19.37 3.81 -11.14
C VAL A 31 20.61 3.51 -12.02
N GLU A 32 21.51 4.48 -12.18
CA GLU A 32 22.74 4.35 -12.94
C GLU A 32 23.87 3.62 -12.18
N SER A 33 23.59 3.11 -10.98
CA SER A 33 24.56 2.38 -10.17
C SER A 33 24.98 1.07 -10.85
N LYS A 34 26.28 0.79 -10.87
CA LYS A 34 26.82 -0.43 -11.50
C LYS A 34 26.41 -1.74 -10.78
N ASN A 35 26.11 -1.66 -9.50
CA ASN A 35 25.73 -2.79 -8.64
C ASN A 35 25.13 -2.29 -7.33
N LEU A 36 24.56 -3.20 -6.52
CA LEU A 36 23.96 -2.84 -5.23
C LEU A 36 24.96 -2.21 -4.25
N ALA A 37 26.23 -2.54 -4.27
CA ALA A 37 27.22 -1.93 -3.39
C ALA A 37 27.38 -0.44 -3.68
N SER A 38 27.47 -0.06 -4.96
CA SER A 38 27.52 1.35 -5.38
C SER A 38 26.21 2.07 -5.15
N PHE A 39 25.06 1.41 -5.34
CA PHE A 39 23.73 1.90 -4.98
C PHE A 39 23.64 2.24 -3.49
N VAL A 40 23.98 1.31 -2.60
CA VAL A 40 23.96 1.50 -1.15
C VAL A 40 24.92 2.58 -0.69
N SER A 41 26.13 2.67 -1.30
CA SER A 41 27.10 3.71 -0.95
C SER A 41 26.55 5.12 -1.16
N GLN A 42 25.71 5.32 -2.17
CA GLN A 42 25.06 6.59 -2.45
C GLN A 42 23.93 6.95 -1.44
N LEU A 43 23.48 6.00 -0.63
CA LEU A 43 22.44 6.21 0.39
C LEU A 43 22.99 6.48 1.80
N ARG A 44 24.32 6.48 1.99
CA ARG A 44 24.99 6.64 3.30
C ARG A 44 24.63 7.95 4.00
N ASP A 45 24.49 9.06 3.26
CA ASP A 45 24.21 10.38 3.82
C ASP A 45 22.70 10.74 3.71
N THR A 46 21.84 9.73 3.63
CA THR A 46 20.39 9.93 3.50
C THR A 46 19.64 9.43 4.72
N SER A 47 18.33 9.72 4.78
CA SER A 47 17.44 9.22 5.85
C SER A 47 17.33 7.71 5.92
N TYR A 48 17.83 6.97 4.94
CA TYR A 48 17.77 5.51 4.86
C TYR A 48 18.96 4.79 5.51
N GLN A 49 20.05 5.52 5.79
CA GLN A 49 21.28 4.97 6.36
C GLN A 49 21.03 4.14 7.63
N ALA A 50 20.21 4.64 8.54
CA ALA A 50 19.97 4.00 9.84
C ALA A 50 19.32 2.60 9.71
N GLN A 51 18.42 2.42 8.74
CA GLN A 51 17.77 1.14 8.48
C GLN A 51 18.67 0.19 7.68
N ILE A 52 19.40 0.71 6.69
CA ILE A 52 20.34 -0.09 5.87
C ILE A 52 21.48 -0.65 6.74
N ALA A 53 22.00 0.14 7.69
CA ALA A 53 23.08 -0.29 8.58
C ALA A 53 22.72 -1.48 9.49
N LYS A 54 21.43 -1.76 9.69
CA LYS A 54 20.95 -2.91 10.49
C LYS A 54 20.89 -4.21 9.69
N LEU A 55 21.04 -4.14 8.36
CA LEU A 55 20.89 -5.31 7.50
C LEU A 55 22.13 -6.20 7.55
N PRO A 56 21.97 -7.53 7.73
CA PRO A 56 23.08 -8.47 7.68
C PRO A 56 23.56 -8.68 6.24
N PRO A 57 24.88 -8.78 5.99
CA PRO A 57 25.40 -9.12 4.69
C PRO A 57 25.05 -10.57 4.27
N PRO A 58 25.08 -10.92 2.97
CA PRO A 58 25.17 -10.00 1.83
C PRO A 58 23.89 -9.17 1.69
N LEU A 59 24.02 -7.92 1.19
CA LEU A 59 22.86 -7.09 0.88
C LEU A 59 22.24 -7.54 -0.44
N THR A 60 20.89 -7.60 -0.45
CA THR A 60 20.05 -7.90 -1.60
C THR A 60 18.96 -6.83 -1.74
N SER A 61 18.38 -6.67 -2.92
CA SER A 61 17.25 -5.75 -3.15
C SER A 61 16.09 -6.03 -2.18
N ARG A 62 15.82 -7.31 -1.89
CA ARG A 62 14.78 -7.71 -0.92
C ARG A 62 15.07 -7.24 0.51
N LYS A 63 16.34 -7.26 0.95
CA LYS A 63 16.73 -6.71 2.26
C LYS A 63 16.62 -5.18 2.26
N LEU A 64 17.02 -4.53 1.14
CA LEU A 64 16.88 -3.07 0.98
C LEU A 64 15.42 -2.66 0.97
N GLU A 65 14.53 -3.37 0.27
CA GLU A 65 13.08 -3.15 0.30
C GLU A 65 12.56 -3.09 1.74
N ARG A 66 12.98 -4.04 2.59
CA ARG A 66 12.63 -4.03 4.00
C ARG A 66 13.09 -2.75 4.71
N ALA A 67 14.35 -2.35 4.53
CA ALA A 67 14.88 -1.12 5.15
C ALA A 67 14.14 0.13 4.66
N PHE A 68 13.77 0.17 3.37
CA PHE A 68 13.00 1.28 2.81
C PHE A 68 11.58 1.34 3.37
N ASN A 69 10.91 0.21 3.50
CA ASN A 69 9.57 0.14 4.11
C ASN A 69 9.59 0.47 5.61
N GLU A 70 10.60 0.05 6.37
CA GLU A 70 10.77 0.48 7.77
C GLU A 70 10.91 2.01 7.87
N ASN A 71 11.69 2.64 6.99
CA ASN A 71 11.81 4.10 6.93
C ASN A 71 10.47 4.77 6.58
N LEU A 72 9.69 4.17 5.67
CA LEU A 72 8.37 4.64 5.30
C LEU A 72 7.40 4.59 6.48
N VAL A 73 7.35 3.48 7.21
CA VAL A 73 6.51 3.32 8.41
C VAL A 73 6.89 4.35 9.48
N GLU A 74 8.20 4.54 9.75
CA GLU A 74 8.66 5.57 10.67
C GLU A 74 8.21 6.98 10.26
N ALA A 75 8.26 7.30 8.97
CA ALA A 75 7.78 8.58 8.45
C ALA A 75 6.26 8.74 8.67
N TYR A 76 5.47 7.70 8.41
CA TYR A 76 4.03 7.69 8.66
C TYR A 76 3.71 7.91 10.14
N VAL A 77 4.34 7.16 11.03
CA VAL A 77 4.16 7.28 12.48
C VAL A 77 4.50 8.70 12.97
N LYS A 78 5.56 9.32 12.42
CA LYS A 78 5.89 10.71 12.73
C LYS A 78 4.78 11.68 12.32
N MET A 79 4.18 11.52 11.13
CA MET A 79 3.06 12.37 10.70
C MET A 79 1.85 12.18 11.58
N ILE A 80 1.49 10.94 11.89
CA ILE A 80 0.33 10.59 12.71
C ILE A 80 0.46 11.16 14.12
N LYS A 81 1.60 10.91 14.81
CA LYS A 81 1.84 11.37 16.18
C LYS A 81 1.84 12.90 16.33
N ASN A 82 2.14 13.64 15.27
CA ASN A 82 2.15 15.11 15.30
C ASN A 82 0.86 15.73 14.74
N SER A 83 -0.09 14.91 14.28
CA SER A 83 -1.38 15.37 13.76
C SER A 83 -2.43 15.51 14.86
N PRO A 84 -3.44 16.39 14.69
CA PRO A 84 -4.61 16.44 15.57
C PRO A 84 -5.31 15.08 15.62
N LYS A 85 -5.88 14.70 16.79
CA LYS A 85 -6.43 13.35 17.03
C LYS A 85 -7.28 12.80 15.88
N ARG A 86 -8.30 13.54 15.41
CA ARG A 86 -9.19 13.07 14.34
C ARG A 86 -8.47 12.90 12.97
N ALA A 87 -7.44 13.70 12.72
CA ALA A 87 -6.59 13.52 11.56
C ALA A 87 -5.67 12.30 11.74
N ALA A 88 -5.09 12.14 12.94
CA ALA A 88 -4.29 10.97 13.29
C ALA A 88 -5.07 9.66 13.16
N ASP A 89 -6.32 9.62 13.63
CA ASP A 89 -7.21 8.45 13.51
C ASP A 89 -7.39 8.06 12.03
N PHE A 90 -7.66 9.02 11.14
CA PHE A 90 -7.77 8.76 9.70
C PHE A 90 -6.43 8.32 9.07
N LEU A 91 -5.34 9.03 9.38
CA LEU A 91 -4.02 8.72 8.82
C LEU A 91 -3.50 7.35 9.27
N SER A 92 -3.89 6.88 10.48
CA SER A 92 -3.49 5.58 11.01
C SER A 92 -3.97 4.41 10.14
N ILE A 93 -5.04 4.59 9.35
CA ILE A 93 -5.52 3.58 8.42
C ILE A 93 -4.45 3.23 7.37
N TYR A 94 -3.61 4.19 6.98
CA TYR A 94 -2.52 3.91 6.03
C TYR A 94 -1.42 3.01 6.62
N VAL A 95 -1.29 2.93 7.97
CA VAL A 95 -0.40 1.97 8.64
C VAL A 95 -1.01 0.57 8.64
N LEU A 96 -2.34 0.45 8.66
CA LEU A 96 -3.05 -0.83 8.59
C LEU A 96 -2.67 -1.65 7.34
N ARG A 97 -2.31 -0.98 6.23
CA ARG A 97 -1.83 -1.65 5.01
C ARG A 97 -0.59 -2.52 5.28
N PHE A 98 0.32 -2.03 6.12
CA PHE A 98 1.53 -2.79 6.48
C PHE A 98 1.24 -3.92 7.46
N GLU A 99 0.25 -3.78 8.37
CA GLU A 99 -0.22 -4.88 9.20
C GLU A 99 -0.84 -5.99 8.33
N VAL A 100 -1.65 -5.63 7.32
CA VAL A 100 -2.16 -6.56 6.31
C VAL A 100 -1.02 -7.31 5.64
N GLU A 101 0.04 -6.62 5.22
CA GLU A 101 1.22 -7.26 4.62
C GLU A 101 1.98 -8.16 5.60
N ASN A 102 2.04 -7.83 6.89
CA ASN A 102 2.59 -8.70 7.92
C ASN A 102 1.79 -10.01 8.02
N ILE A 103 0.45 -9.92 8.04
CA ILE A 103 -0.43 -11.10 8.10
C ILE A 103 -0.28 -11.97 6.83
N LYS A 104 -0.27 -11.36 5.65
CA LYS A 104 -0.02 -12.09 4.38
C LYS A 104 1.36 -12.77 4.38
N THR A 105 2.36 -12.09 4.90
CA THR A 105 3.71 -12.65 5.04
C THR A 105 3.72 -13.87 5.95
N LEU A 106 3.02 -13.83 7.08
CA LEU A 106 2.87 -14.99 7.97
C LEU A 106 2.14 -16.15 7.29
N ILE A 107 1.06 -15.89 6.57
CA ILE A 107 0.31 -16.92 5.82
C ILE A 107 1.25 -17.64 4.84
N LYS A 108 1.99 -16.89 4.04
CA LYS A 108 2.94 -17.44 3.06
C LYS A 108 4.09 -18.20 3.73
N ALA A 109 4.60 -17.69 4.86
CA ALA A 109 5.68 -18.29 5.60
C ALA A 109 5.25 -19.59 6.31
N ILE A 110 4.02 -19.66 6.84
CA ILE A 110 3.46 -20.87 7.44
C ILE A 110 3.19 -21.92 6.37
N ASN A 111 2.59 -21.53 5.24
CA ASN A 111 2.36 -22.44 4.11
C ASN A 111 3.67 -22.96 3.50
N GLY A 112 4.75 -22.20 3.59
CA GLY A 112 6.11 -22.60 3.20
C GLY A 112 6.91 -23.30 4.33
N GLU A 113 6.27 -23.69 5.43
CA GLU A 113 6.87 -24.43 6.57
C GLU A 113 8.09 -23.75 7.18
N MET A 114 8.17 -22.41 7.15
CA MET A 114 9.31 -21.66 7.68
C MET A 114 9.37 -21.74 9.21
N GLY A 115 10.58 -21.71 9.77
CA GLY A 115 10.82 -21.65 11.21
C GLY A 115 10.33 -20.33 11.84
N VAL A 116 10.10 -20.33 13.16
CA VAL A 116 9.57 -19.17 13.89
C VAL A 116 10.47 -17.94 13.74
N GLU A 117 11.79 -18.10 13.90
CA GLU A 117 12.75 -17.00 13.77
C GLU A 117 12.73 -16.39 12.36
N GLU A 118 12.61 -17.21 11.33
CA GLU A 118 12.53 -16.75 9.94
C GLU A 118 11.22 -15.99 9.67
N LYS A 119 10.09 -16.44 10.24
CA LYS A 119 8.81 -15.74 10.17
C LYS A 119 8.91 -14.37 10.84
N LEU A 120 9.42 -14.31 12.08
CA LEU A 120 9.60 -13.06 12.82
C LEU A 120 10.55 -12.10 12.11
N ALA A 121 11.60 -12.62 11.48
CA ALA A 121 12.53 -11.81 10.70
C ALA A 121 11.89 -11.13 9.48
N ARG A 122 10.71 -11.52 9.04
CA ARG A 122 9.99 -10.97 7.88
C ARG A 122 8.91 -9.93 8.25
N ILE A 123 8.57 -9.79 9.53
CA ILE A 123 7.52 -8.89 10.02
C ILE A 123 8.06 -7.48 10.24
N TYR A 124 7.28 -6.47 9.87
CA TYR A 124 7.53 -5.07 10.19
C TYR A 124 7.04 -4.77 11.60
N PHE A 125 7.85 -5.03 12.62
CA PHE A 125 7.47 -4.82 14.02
C PHE A 125 7.26 -3.35 14.39
N SER A 126 7.83 -2.40 13.66
CA SER A 126 7.53 -0.97 13.82
C SER A 126 6.04 -0.64 13.63
N VAL A 127 5.37 -1.40 12.77
CA VAL A 127 3.91 -1.33 12.55
C VAL A 127 3.17 -1.82 13.79
N GLU A 128 3.54 -3.00 14.26
CA GLU A 128 2.88 -3.68 15.37
C GLU A 128 3.08 -2.94 16.70
N ASP A 129 4.26 -2.34 16.88
CA ASP A 129 4.55 -1.47 18.03
C ASP A 129 3.68 -0.21 18.02
N PHE A 130 3.49 0.38 16.85
CA PHE A 130 2.62 1.54 16.69
C PHE A 130 1.15 1.20 16.95
N LEU A 131 0.69 0.04 16.47
CA LEU A 131 -0.70 -0.42 16.64
C LEU A 131 -0.96 -1.11 17.99
N GLY A 132 0.08 -1.38 18.78
CA GLY A 132 -0.03 -2.10 20.06
C GLY A 132 -0.35 -3.58 19.91
N LYS A 133 0.01 -4.20 18.78
CA LYS A 133 -0.35 -5.58 18.41
C LYS A 133 0.84 -6.55 18.31
N ARG A 134 2.04 -6.14 18.71
CA ARG A 134 3.26 -6.97 18.64
C ARG A 134 3.04 -8.38 19.19
N ALA A 135 2.49 -8.50 20.39
CA ALA A 135 2.27 -9.80 21.05
C ALA A 135 1.36 -10.74 20.24
N MET A 136 0.34 -10.18 19.56
CA MET A 136 -0.56 -10.95 18.70
C MET A 136 0.19 -11.55 17.51
N LEU A 137 1.04 -10.78 16.82
CA LEU A 137 1.82 -11.27 15.67
C LEU A 137 2.95 -12.22 16.07
N GLU A 138 3.59 -11.99 17.24
CA GLU A 138 4.59 -12.91 17.79
C GLU A 138 3.97 -14.27 18.14
N GLU A 139 2.76 -14.29 18.69
CA GLU A 139 2.02 -15.54 18.95
C GLU A 139 1.60 -16.22 17.64
N ALA A 140 1.07 -15.44 16.67
CA ALA A 140 0.70 -15.96 15.36
C ALA A 140 1.91 -16.58 14.61
N ALA A 141 3.11 -16.04 14.78
CA ALA A 141 4.33 -16.57 14.15
C ALA A 141 4.76 -17.95 14.69
N LYS A 142 4.33 -18.32 15.90
CA LYS A 142 4.58 -19.66 16.47
C LYS A 142 3.73 -20.75 15.81
N ALA A 143 2.65 -20.38 15.14
CA ALA A 143 1.76 -21.32 14.46
C ALA A 143 2.51 -22.14 13.39
N THR A 144 2.21 -23.44 13.33
CA THR A 144 2.70 -24.37 12.30
C THR A 144 1.66 -24.64 11.22
N THR A 145 0.40 -24.24 11.44
CA THR A 145 -0.69 -24.37 10.48
C THR A 145 -1.46 -23.04 10.35
N LEU A 146 -2.09 -22.82 9.19
CA LEU A 146 -2.91 -21.63 8.96
C LEU A 146 -4.09 -21.54 9.93
N ARG A 147 -4.66 -22.69 10.34
CA ARG A 147 -5.75 -22.72 11.32
C ARG A 147 -5.29 -22.30 12.73
N GLN A 148 -4.09 -22.69 13.15
CA GLN A 148 -3.50 -22.21 14.42
C GLN A 148 -3.27 -20.70 14.36
N MET A 149 -2.71 -20.17 13.25
CA MET A 149 -2.51 -18.74 13.06
C MET A 149 -3.84 -17.98 13.09
N GLN A 150 -4.88 -18.47 12.41
CA GLN A 150 -6.22 -17.86 12.44
C GLN A 150 -6.74 -17.78 13.88
N ASN A 151 -6.55 -18.80 14.70
CA ASN A 151 -6.98 -18.80 16.10
C ASN A 151 -6.20 -17.78 16.97
N SER A 152 -4.93 -17.50 16.64
CA SER A 152 -4.13 -16.48 17.34
C SER A 152 -4.58 -15.05 16.99
N ILE A 153 -5.21 -14.84 15.82
CA ILE A 153 -5.68 -13.54 15.34
C ILE A 153 -7.22 -13.40 15.45
N LYS A 154 -7.89 -14.36 16.08
CA LYS A 154 -9.35 -14.28 16.31
C LYS A 154 -9.72 -13.02 17.13
N ASP A 155 -10.99 -12.63 17.04
CA ASP A 155 -11.55 -11.43 17.70
C ASP A 155 -10.86 -10.12 17.25
N SER A 156 -10.34 -10.12 16.04
CA SER A 156 -9.69 -8.98 15.40
C SER A 156 -10.48 -8.50 14.18
N LEU A 157 -10.05 -7.36 13.65
CA LEU A 157 -10.53 -6.81 12.37
C LEU A 157 -10.40 -7.82 11.20
N TYR A 158 -9.49 -8.79 11.31
CA TYR A 158 -9.16 -9.76 10.26
C TYR A 158 -9.94 -11.07 10.32
N THR A 159 -10.74 -11.29 11.38
CA THR A 159 -11.42 -12.58 11.62
C THR A 159 -12.24 -13.04 10.41
N SER A 160 -13.07 -12.16 9.83
CA SER A 160 -13.89 -12.50 8.68
C SER A 160 -13.05 -12.79 7.43
N ALA A 161 -12.01 -11.99 7.17
CA ALA A 161 -11.12 -12.16 6.02
C ALA A 161 -10.35 -13.47 6.11
N LEU A 162 -9.81 -13.79 7.29
CA LEU A 162 -9.09 -15.04 7.53
C LEU A 162 -10.01 -16.26 7.42
N SER A 163 -11.27 -16.19 7.91
CA SER A 163 -12.23 -17.29 7.78
C SER A 163 -12.58 -17.58 6.33
N ARG A 164 -12.81 -16.54 5.53
CA ARG A 164 -13.09 -16.69 4.09
C ARG A 164 -11.88 -17.22 3.31
N GLY A 165 -10.70 -16.70 3.60
CA GLY A 165 -9.45 -17.19 3.02
C GLY A 165 -9.19 -18.66 3.36
N MET A 166 -9.48 -19.06 4.61
CA MET A 166 -9.34 -20.45 5.07
C MET A 166 -10.30 -21.40 4.37
N GLN A 167 -11.57 -21.00 4.20
CA GLN A 167 -12.55 -21.77 3.43
C GLN A 167 -12.05 -22.04 2.01
N SER A 168 -11.60 -21.00 1.30
CA SER A 168 -11.06 -21.15 -0.06
C SER A 168 -9.78 -21.99 -0.08
N TYR A 169 -8.92 -21.86 0.92
CA TYR A 169 -7.70 -22.67 1.04
C TYR A 169 -8.01 -24.17 1.21
N GLU A 170 -9.03 -24.51 2.01
CA GLU A 170 -9.47 -25.89 2.21
C GLU A 170 -10.07 -26.52 0.93
N GLU A 171 -10.64 -25.68 0.04
CA GLU A 171 -11.21 -26.13 -1.23
C GLU A 171 -10.15 -26.36 -2.33
N ASN A 172 -9.11 -25.51 -2.39
CA ASN A 172 -8.19 -25.49 -3.54
C ASN A 172 -6.68 -25.47 -3.21
N GLY A 173 -6.32 -25.44 -1.91
CA GLY A 173 -4.92 -25.43 -1.45
C GLY A 173 -4.16 -24.12 -1.72
N SER A 174 -4.83 -23.08 -2.24
CA SER A 174 -4.17 -21.82 -2.59
C SER A 174 -4.33 -20.75 -1.51
N THR A 175 -3.22 -20.08 -1.16
CA THR A 175 -3.24 -18.94 -0.23
C THR A 175 -3.59 -17.62 -0.89
N SER A 176 -3.76 -17.57 -2.22
CA SER A 176 -3.96 -16.32 -2.97
C SER A 176 -5.23 -15.56 -2.60
N THR A 177 -6.28 -16.28 -2.20
CA THR A 177 -7.56 -15.67 -1.79
C THR A 177 -7.47 -14.91 -0.46
N PHE A 178 -6.56 -15.31 0.44
CA PHE A 178 -6.29 -14.53 1.64
C PHE A 178 -5.83 -13.10 1.31
N ASP A 179 -4.94 -12.96 0.31
CA ASP A 179 -4.42 -11.64 -0.08
C ASP A 179 -5.55 -10.66 -0.39
N ILE A 180 -6.56 -11.11 -1.16
CA ILE A 180 -7.66 -10.25 -1.58
C ILE A 180 -8.63 -9.91 -0.44
N PHE A 181 -8.99 -10.90 0.40
CA PHE A 181 -9.86 -10.65 1.55
C PHE A 181 -9.19 -9.76 2.60
N LEU A 182 -7.89 -9.90 2.80
CA LEU A 182 -7.12 -9.05 3.70
C LEU A 182 -6.98 -7.61 3.16
N ASP A 183 -6.76 -7.45 1.84
CA ASP A 183 -6.76 -6.12 1.22
C ASP A 183 -8.11 -5.42 1.40
N LYS A 184 -9.22 -6.14 1.23
CA LYS A 184 -10.56 -5.59 1.45
C LYS A 184 -10.72 -4.98 2.85
N VAL A 185 -10.11 -5.57 3.89
CA VAL A 185 -10.15 -5.03 5.26
C VAL A 185 -9.62 -3.60 5.30
N PHE A 186 -8.52 -3.32 4.58
CA PHE A 186 -7.98 -1.97 4.50
C PHE A 186 -8.97 -1.00 3.84
N TYR A 187 -9.58 -1.38 2.71
CA TYR A 187 -10.48 -0.49 1.96
C TYR A 187 -11.81 -0.24 2.70
N ASP A 188 -12.35 -1.24 3.38
CA ASP A 188 -13.52 -1.07 4.25
C ASP A 188 -13.19 -0.10 5.40
N ALA A 189 -12.05 -0.30 6.06
CA ALA A 189 -11.59 0.59 7.13
C ALA A 189 -11.30 2.02 6.63
N LEU A 190 -10.76 2.18 5.42
CA LEU A 190 -10.50 3.48 4.81
C LEU A 190 -11.81 4.26 4.59
N HIS A 191 -12.85 3.60 4.09
CA HIS A 191 -14.15 4.22 3.91
C HIS A 191 -14.75 4.69 5.25
N ASP A 192 -14.74 3.81 6.25
CA ASP A 192 -15.31 4.12 7.57
C ASP A 192 -14.52 5.25 8.26
N ALA A 193 -13.19 5.25 8.16
CA ALA A 193 -12.36 6.32 8.68
C ALA A 193 -12.60 7.67 7.97
N TYR A 194 -12.82 7.64 6.64
CA TYR A 194 -13.17 8.85 5.88
C TYR A 194 -14.47 9.47 6.41
N GLU A 195 -15.48 8.67 6.73
CA GLU A 195 -16.75 9.16 7.29
C GLU A 195 -16.59 9.78 8.69
N GLN A 196 -15.54 9.45 9.44
CA GLN A 196 -15.20 10.06 10.72
C GLN A 196 -14.40 11.37 10.59
N VAL A 197 -13.84 11.67 9.41
CA VAL A 197 -13.17 12.95 9.17
C VAL A 197 -14.20 14.10 9.30
N PRO A 198 -13.89 15.19 10.03
CA PRO A 198 -14.77 16.34 10.12
C PRO A 198 -15.18 16.86 8.74
N ARG A 199 -16.45 17.18 8.53
CA ARG A 199 -16.99 17.61 7.22
C ARG A 199 -16.17 18.73 6.58
N SER A 200 -15.70 19.70 7.39
CA SER A 200 -14.83 20.79 6.91
C SER A 200 -13.46 20.34 6.39
N GLN A 201 -13.02 19.13 6.72
CA GLN A 201 -11.71 18.58 6.34
C GLN A 201 -11.81 17.48 5.25
N ARG A 202 -13.01 16.95 4.99
CA ARG A 202 -13.21 15.81 4.06
C ARG A 202 -12.72 16.10 2.64
N ASN A 203 -12.91 17.33 2.16
CA ASN A 203 -12.50 17.71 0.81
C ASN A 203 -10.99 17.55 0.58
N HIS A 204 -10.17 17.72 1.63
CA HIS A 204 -8.72 17.61 1.56
C HIS A 204 -8.22 16.16 1.43
N VAL A 205 -9.02 15.17 1.79
CA VAL A 205 -8.67 13.74 1.74
C VAL A 205 -9.54 12.93 0.79
N ARG A 206 -10.66 13.50 0.30
CA ARG A 206 -11.64 12.80 -0.54
C ARG A 206 -11.02 12.24 -1.80
N PHE A 207 -10.13 12.99 -2.45
CA PHE A 207 -9.48 12.56 -3.68
C PHE A 207 -8.71 11.25 -3.44
N TYR A 208 -7.93 11.18 -2.37
CA TYR A 208 -7.10 10.00 -2.05
C TYR A 208 -7.97 8.82 -1.64
N ALA A 209 -8.89 9.00 -0.70
CA ALA A 209 -9.79 7.94 -0.26
C ALA A 209 -10.62 7.38 -1.43
N ALA A 210 -11.15 8.26 -2.30
CA ALA A 210 -11.90 7.86 -3.48
C ALA A 210 -11.04 7.09 -4.49
N THR A 211 -9.84 7.59 -4.80
CA THR A 211 -8.96 6.95 -5.77
C THR A 211 -8.50 5.57 -5.28
N GLU A 212 -8.13 5.45 -4.01
CA GLU A 212 -7.73 4.18 -3.41
C GLU A 212 -8.88 3.15 -3.45
N ASN A 213 -10.05 3.52 -2.93
CA ASN A 213 -11.18 2.59 -2.80
C ASN A 213 -11.75 2.18 -4.16
N ASP A 214 -12.01 3.15 -5.03
CA ASP A 214 -12.63 2.88 -6.33
C ASP A 214 -11.66 2.17 -7.28
N SER A 215 -10.33 2.47 -7.21
CA SER A 215 -9.33 1.72 -7.97
C SER A 215 -9.26 0.26 -7.54
N PHE A 216 -9.34 -0.02 -6.23
CA PHE A 216 -9.41 -1.41 -5.76
C PHE A 216 -10.62 -2.13 -6.34
N THR A 217 -11.80 -1.52 -6.31
CA THR A 217 -13.02 -2.11 -6.88
C THR A 217 -12.86 -2.43 -8.36
N ILE A 218 -12.38 -1.48 -9.17
CA ILE A 218 -12.22 -1.67 -10.62
C ILE A 218 -11.14 -2.72 -10.92
N LEU A 219 -9.94 -2.56 -10.34
CA LEU A 219 -8.80 -3.43 -10.64
C LEU A 219 -9.04 -4.87 -10.17
N THR A 220 -9.70 -5.05 -9.01
CA THR A 220 -10.09 -6.37 -8.52
C THR A 220 -11.14 -7.01 -9.43
N SER A 221 -12.12 -6.23 -9.92
CA SER A 221 -13.12 -6.72 -10.86
C SER A 221 -12.46 -7.18 -12.17
N LEU A 222 -11.57 -6.38 -12.74
CA LEU A 222 -10.83 -6.75 -13.95
C LEU A 222 -9.97 -8.01 -13.74
N ARG A 223 -9.22 -8.06 -12.61
CA ARG A 223 -8.37 -9.22 -12.29
C ARG A 223 -9.19 -10.49 -12.07
N ALA A 224 -10.36 -10.38 -11.43
CA ALA A 224 -11.26 -11.52 -11.25
C ALA A 224 -11.71 -12.12 -12.59
N LYS A 225 -11.91 -11.29 -13.63
CA LYS A 225 -12.29 -11.79 -14.98
C LYS A 225 -11.13 -12.50 -15.68
N THR A 226 -9.87 -12.09 -15.48
CA THR A 226 -8.71 -12.83 -16.01
C THR A 226 -8.53 -14.18 -15.33
N LEU A 227 -8.95 -14.31 -14.07
CA LEU A 227 -8.85 -15.54 -13.28
C LEU A 227 -10.12 -16.38 -13.29
N ASN A 228 -11.14 -15.98 -14.07
CA ASN A 228 -12.44 -16.67 -14.20
C ASN A 228 -13.19 -16.84 -12.86
N TYR A 229 -13.04 -15.91 -11.92
CA TYR A 229 -13.88 -15.87 -10.72
C TYR A 229 -15.31 -15.44 -11.07
N ASP A 230 -16.28 -16.06 -10.44
CA ASP A 230 -17.69 -15.75 -10.66
C ASP A 230 -18.15 -14.44 -9.97
N ALA A 231 -19.35 -13.99 -10.34
CA ALA A 231 -19.92 -12.76 -9.81
C ALA A 231 -20.24 -12.86 -8.29
N SER A 232 -20.56 -14.07 -7.78
CA SER A 232 -20.87 -14.26 -6.37
C SER A 232 -19.63 -14.10 -5.50
N TRP A 233 -18.50 -14.63 -5.96
CA TRP A 233 -17.20 -14.44 -5.34
C TRP A 233 -16.82 -12.95 -5.34
N LEU A 234 -16.93 -12.29 -6.49
CA LEU A 234 -16.54 -10.91 -6.66
C LEU A 234 -17.35 -9.94 -5.78
N ARG A 235 -18.66 -10.18 -5.59
CA ARG A 235 -19.51 -9.42 -4.66
C ARG A 235 -19.02 -9.49 -3.20
N ASN A 236 -18.38 -10.58 -2.81
CA ASN A 236 -17.81 -10.73 -1.46
C ASN A 236 -16.50 -9.98 -1.27
N VAL A 237 -15.81 -9.65 -2.36
CA VAL A 237 -14.47 -9.04 -2.34
C VAL A 237 -14.52 -7.53 -2.53
N VAL A 238 -15.35 -7.01 -3.43
CA VAL A 238 -15.43 -5.57 -3.65
C VAL A 238 -16.04 -4.86 -2.44
N PRO A 239 -15.54 -3.66 -2.07
CA PRO A 239 -16.13 -2.86 -1.01
C PRO A 239 -17.60 -2.54 -1.32
N PRO A 240 -18.50 -2.60 -0.31
CA PRO A 240 -19.93 -2.33 -0.52
C PRO A 240 -20.23 -0.85 -0.78
N LYS A 241 -19.29 0.02 -0.46
CA LYS A 241 -19.39 1.47 -0.63
C LYS A 241 -18.23 1.98 -1.47
N ASN A 242 -18.54 2.82 -2.44
CA ASN A 242 -17.60 3.47 -3.34
C ASN A 242 -17.82 4.98 -3.33
N PHE A 243 -16.91 5.77 -3.91
CA PHE A 243 -16.95 7.23 -3.85
C PHE A 243 -17.45 7.86 -5.16
N LYS A 244 -16.90 7.44 -6.29
CA LYS A 244 -17.20 7.94 -7.63
C LYS A 244 -17.88 6.88 -8.50
N LEU A 245 -17.78 5.62 -8.11
CA LEU A 245 -18.52 4.55 -8.76
C LEU A 245 -19.92 4.49 -8.18
N THR A 246 -20.94 4.42 -9.05
CA THR A 246 -22.33 4.17 -8.62
C THR A 246 -22.54 2.69 -8.36
N SER A 247 -23.61 2.34 -7.63
CA SER A 247 -23.96 0.93 -7.39
C SER A 247 -24.18 0.17 -8.69
N GLU A 248 -24.81 0.83 -9.67
CA GLU A 248 -25.06 0.26 -11.01
C GLU A 248 -23.75 -0.02 -11.75
N THR A 249 -22.75 0.88 -11.64
CA THR A 249 -21.44 0.67 -12.24
C THR A 249 -20.71 -0.50 -11.57
N VAL A 250 -20.75 -0.60 -10.24
CA VAL A 250 -20.15 -1.72 -9.50
C VAL A 250 -20.84 -3.03 -9.89
N ASP A 251 -22.18 -3.05 -9.94
CA ASP A 251 -22.94 -4.22 -10.37
C ASP A 251 -22.60 -4.63 -11.81
N ALA A 252 -22.48 -3.67 -12.73
CA ALA A 252 -22.08 -3.93 -14.11
C ALA A 252 -20.66 -4.54 -14.20
N LEU A 253 -19.70 -4.01 -13.42
CA LEU A 253 -18.35 -4.59 -13.35
C LEU A 253 -18.36 -6.02 -12.80
N VAL A 254 -19.14 -6.28 -11.74
CA VAL A 254 -19.27 -7.60 -11.12
C VAL A 254 -19.90 -8.59 -12.11
N MET A 255 -20.95 -8.18 -12.83
CA MET A 255 -21.72 -9.04 -13.75
C MET A 255 -21.12 -9.13 -15.16
N ALA A 256 -20.06 -8.37 -15.47
CA ALA A 256 -19.40 -8.45 -16.77
C ALA A 256 -19.01 -9.88 -17.11
N ALA A 257 -19.23 -10.29 -18.35
CA ALA A 257 -18.99 -11.67 -18.80
C ALA A 257 -17.49 -12.01 -18.84
N ASP A 258 -16.67 -11.04 -19.22
CA ASP A 258 -15.24 -11.20 -19.44
C ASP A 258 -14.44 -9.91 -19.15
N PHE A 259 -13.12 -10.00 -19.31
CA PHE A 259 -12.21 -8.88 -19.10
C PHE A 259 -12.49 -7.69 -20.04
N GLU A 260 -12.76 -7.92 -21.31
CA GLU A 260 -12.99 -6.85 -22.30
C GLU A 260 -14.26 -6.06 -21.97
N THR A 261 -15.33 -6.76 -21.58
CA THR A 261 -16.59 -6.14 -21.14
C THR A 261 -16.38 -5.32 -19.87
N ALA A 262 -15.67 -5.86 -18.89
CA ALA A 262 -15.34 -5.14 -17.65
C ALA A 262 -14.43 -3.93 -17.92
N LEU A 263 -13.44 -4.06 -18.81
CA LEU A 263 -12.55 -2.96 -19.20
C LEU A 263 -13.33 -1.85 -19.89
N LYS A 264 -14.27 -2.16 -20.79
CA LYS A 264 -15.14 -1.17 -21.41
C LYS A 264 -15.92 -0.39 -20.37
N ILE A 265 -16.55 -1.05 -19.40
CA ILE A 265 -17.24 -0.39 -18.29
C ILE A 265 -16.29 0.50 -17.51
N ALA A 266 -15.09 0.03 -17.17
CA ALA A 266 -14.08 0.81 -16.45
C ALA A 266 -13.67 2.07 -17.21
N THR A 267 -13.54 2.00 -18.54
CA THR A 267 -13.20 3.16 -19.39
C THR A 267 -14.33 4.22 -19.49
N GLU A 268 -15.55 3.85 -19.18
CA GLU A 268 -16.72 4.75 -19.16
C GLU A 268 -16.88 5.44 -17.77
N THR A 269 -16.09 5.05 -16.76
CA THR A 269 -16.13 5.67 -15.43
C THR A 269 -15.39 7.01 -15.38
N PHE A 270 -15.53 7.70 -14.23
CA PHE A 270 -14.71 8.88 -13.90
C PHE A 270 -13.20 8.63 -14.08
N TYR A 271 -12.76 7.40 -13.92
CA TYR A 271 -11.35 6.97 -14.01
C TYR A 271 -10.93 6.53 -15.41
N GLY A 272 -11.83 6.56 -16.40
CA GLY A 272 -11.62 6.01 -17.74
C GLY A 272 -10.33 6.44 -18.43
N LYS A 273 -9.94 7.72 -18.25
CA LYS A 273 -8.67 8.27 -18.78
C LYS A 273 -7.38 7.61 -18.24
N LEU A 274 -7.47 6.83 -17.19
CA LEU A 274 -6.32 6.12 -16.60
C LEU A 274 -6.10 4.74 -17.22
N PHE A 275 -7.02 4.30 -18.06
CA PHE A 275 -6.93 3.00 -18.73
C PHE A 275 -6.37 3.17 -20.15
N THR A 276 -5.32 2.42 -20.44
CA THR A 276 -4.77 2.28 -21.79
C THR A 276 -4.71 0.78 -22.07
N LYS A 277 -5.40 0.35 -23.12
CA LYS A 277 -5.37 -1.07 -23.54
C LYS A 277 -3.97 -1.42 -24.00
N ALA A 278 -3.41 -2.47 -23.43
CA ALA A 278 -2.15 -3.09 -23.80
C ALA A 278 -2.38 -4.43 -24.51
N PRO A 279 -1.33 -5.07 -25.06
CA PRO A 279 -1.47 -6.36 -25.77
C PRO A 279 -2.08 -7.48 -24.94
N SER A 280 -1.86 -7.50 -23.63
CA SER A 280 -2.46 -8.50 -22.73
C SER A 280 -3.29 -7.85 -21.62
N ALA A 281 -4.15 -8.67 -20.97
CA ALA A 281 -4.93 -8.23 -19.80
C ALA A 281 -4.02 -7.87 -18.62
N GLU A 282 -2.95 -8.64 -18.40
CA GLU A 282 -1.97 -8.40 -17.34
C GLU A 282 -1.23 -7.07 -17.54
N GLU A 283 -0.79 -6.79 -18.76
CA GLU A 283 -0.13 -5.52 -19.09
C GLU A 283 -1.10 -4.34 -18.96
N THR A 284 -2.37 -4.51 -19.35
CA THR A 284 -3.43 -3.51 -19.18
C THR A 284 -3.66 -3.21 -17.69
N LEU A 285 -3.75 -4.24 -16.85
CA LEU A 285 -3.87 -4.10 -15.40
C LEU A 285 -2.66 -3.39 -14.78
N ALA A 286 -1.45 -3.81 -15.13
CA ALA A 286 -0.22 -3.20 -14.63
C ALA A 286 -0.11 -1.72 -15.03
N ALA A 287 -0.47 -1.39 -16.28
CA ALA A 287 -0.50 -0.01 -16.76
C ALA A 287 -1.53 0.84 -15.99
N ALA A 288 -2.73 0.30 -15.74
CA ALA A 288 -3.78 0.99 -14.99
C ALA A 288 -3.37 1.20 -13.52
N GLU A 289 -2.85 0.19 -12.83
CA GLU A 289 -2.34 0.33 -11.46
C GLU A 289 -1.29 1.46 -11.36
N LYS A 290 -0.37 1.49 -12.29
CA LYS A 290 0.67 2.53 -12.36
C LYS A 290 0.07 3.90 -12.64
N ALA A 291 -0.94 4.00 -13.53
CA ALA A 291 -1.61 5.24 -13.84
C ALA A 291 -2.36 5.81 -12.62
N PHE A 292 -3.06 4.97 -11.82
CA PHE A 292 -3.69 5.38 -10.56
C PHE A 292 -2.65 5.92 -9.57
N LYS A 293 -1.54 5.22 -9.37
CA LYS A 293 -0.46 5.66 -8.46
C LYS A 293 0.18 6.97 -8.92
N ARG A 294 0.47 7.12 -10.22
CA ARG A 294 0.99 8.37 -10.78
C ARG A 294 0.00 9.53 -10.62
N TRP A 295 -1.29 9.26 -10.77
CA TRP A 295 -2.30 10.29 -10.60
C TRP A 295 -2.38 10.76 -9.15
N MET A 296 -2.35 9.85 -8.17
CA MET A 296 -2.27 10.21 -6.75
C MET A 296 -0.99 10.97 -6.41
N PHE A 297 0.15 10.53 -6.92
CA PHE A 297 1.44 11.21 -6.74
C PHE A 297 1.41 12.66 -7.27
N LYS A 298 0.93 12.87 -8.50
CA LYS A 298 0.80 14.20 -9.11
C LYS A 298 -0.13 15.11 -8.27
N HIS A 299 -1.23 14.56 -7.77
CA HIS A 299 -2.14 15.30 -6.91
C HIS A 299 -1.49 15.67 -5.58
N ALA A 300 -0.77 14.74 -4.96
CA ALA A 300 -0.04 14.98 -3.72
C ALA A 300 1.04 16.07 -3.89
N LYS A 301 1.78 16.03 -5.01
CA LYS A 301 2.79 17.07 -5.36
C LYS A 301 2.14 18.45 -5.49
N ALA A 302 0.99 18.54 -6.17
CA ALA A 302 0.24 19.79 -6.32
C ALA A 302 -0.34 20.30 -4.99
N ALA A 303 -0.88 19.41 -4.14
CA ALA A 303 -1.47 19.77 -2.86
C ALA A 303 -0.46 20.34 -1.83
N THR A 304 0.84 20.16 -2.06
CA THR A 304 1.88 20.74 -1.18
C THR A 304 2.07 22.25 -1.34
N VAL A 305 1.42 22.88 -2.32
CA VAL A 305 1.54 24.31 -2.66
C VAL A 305 0.31 25.11 -2.19
N GLY A 306 -0.80 24.45 -1.80
CA GLY A 306 -2.06 25.07 -1.41
C GLY A 306 -2.23 25.31 0.09
N GLU A 307 -3.48 25.16 0.59
CA GLU A 307 -3.76 25.18 2.03
C GLU A 307 -3.06 24.03 2.74
N ILE A 308 -2.21 24.36 3.69
CA ILE A 308 -1.30 23.41 4.36
C ILE A 308 -1.73 23.04 5.78
N PHE A 309 -2.63 23.82 6.42
CA PHE A 309 -3.11 23.57 7.78
C PHE A 309 -4.39 22.72 7.80
N ASN A 310 -4.32 21.54 7.21
CA ASN A 310 -5.43 20.58 7.13
C ASN A 310 -4.91 19.13 7.08
N VAL A 311 -5.82 18.15 7.14
CA VAL A 311 -5.48 16.72 7.12
C VAL A 311 -4.87 16.25 5.79
N GLY A 312 -5.10 16.97 4.71
CA GLY A 312 -4.53 16.64 3.39
C GLY A 312 -3.01 16.84 3.32
N ALA A 313 -2.46 17.79 4.10
CA ALA A 313 -1.01 18.05 4.08
C ALA A 313 -0.16 16.87 4.57
N PRO A 314 -0.39 16.28 5.76
CA PRO A 314 0.33 15.08 6.18
C PRO A 314 0.03 13.88 5.28
N LEU A 315 -1.19 13.70 4.77
CA LEU A 315 -1.52 12.63 3.84
C LEU A 315 -0.75 12.77 2.52
N SER A 316 -0.70 13.98 1.95
CA SER A 316 0.09 14.24 0.73
C SER A 316 1.57 13.92 0.94
N PHE A 317 2.13 14.29 2.09
CA PHE A 317 3.50 13.91 2.43
C PHE A 317 3.68 12.40 2.50
N MET A 318 2.76 11.65 3.13
CA MET A 318 2.81 10.19 3.23
C MET A 318 2.80 9.55 1.83
N ILE A 319 1.96 10.02 0.91
CA ILE A 319 1.90 9.52 -0.47
C ILE A 319 3.18 9.83 -1.25
N LEU A 320 3.75 11.02 -1.08
CA LEU A 320 5.03 11.37 -1.71
C LEU A 320 6.18 10.51 -1.18
N LYS A 321 6.20 10.23 0.12
CA LYS A 321 7.20 9.35 0.73
C LYS A 321 7.04 7.90 0.26
N GLU A 322 5.81 7.42 0.10
CA GLU A 322 5.55 6.10 -0.48
C GLU A 322 6.06 6.01 -1.93
N ALA A 323 5.84 7.05 -2.73
CA ALA A 323 6.34 7.09 -4.10
C ALA A 323 7.89 7.07 -4.16
N GLU A 324 8.56 7.80 -3.26
CA GLU A 324 10.02 7.76 -3.11
C GLU A 324 10.51 6.35 -2.80
N VAL A 325 9.89 5.68 -1.81
CA VAL A 325 10.25 4.32 -1.41
C VAL A 325 10.00 3.31 -2.55
N ARG A 326 8.88 3.40 -3.25
CA ARG A 326 8.61 2.55 -4.44
C ARG A 326 9.66 2.73 -5.53
N ASN A 327 10.10 3.95 -5.78
CA ASN A 327 11.17 4.23 -6.73
C ASN A 327 12.50 3.60 -6.28
N LEU A 328 12.83 3.64 -4.98
CA LEU A 328 14.03 3.00 -4.43
C LEU A 328 13.97 1.47 -4.54
N ILE A 329 12.80 0.88 -4.27
CA ILE A 329 12.58 -0.57 -4.41
C ILE A 329 12.77 -0.99 -5.87
N ALA A 330 12.12 -0.30 -6.80
CA ALA A 330 12.26 -0.58 -8.23
C ALA A 330 13.72 -0.41 -8.72
N ALA A 331 14.39 0.67 -8.25
CA ALA A 331 15.78 0.92 -8.59
C ALA A 331 16.73 -0.16 -8.06
N SER A 332 16.60 -0.54 -6.78
CA SER A 332 17.47 -1.55 -6.18
C SER A 332 17.28 -2.94 -6.79
N ALA A 333 16.06 -3.33 -7.10
CA ALA A 333 15.75 -4.58 -7.79
C ALA A 333 16.33 -4.57 -9.22
N GLY A 334 16.05 -3.52 -9.98
CA GLY A 334 16.55 -3.41 -11.35
C GLY A 334 18.09 -3.36 -11.45
N VAL A 335 18.76 -2.72 -10.48
CA VAL A 335 20.24 -2.71 -10.42
C VAL A 335 20.78 -4.10 -10.04
N GLU A 336 20.14 -4.84 -9.14
CA GLU A 336 20.52 -6.21 -8.78
C GLU A 336 20.36 -7.16 -9.96
N ASP A 337 19.24 -7.04 -10.69
CA ASP A 337 18.90 -7.91 -11.84
C ASP A 337 19.59 -7.50 -13.15
N GLY A 338 20.36 -6.40 -13.16
CA GLY A 338 21.05 -5.90 -14.35
C GLY A 338 20.10 -5.40 -15.45
N VAL A 339 18.92 -4.90 -15.07
CA VAL A 339 17.91 -4.38 -16.01
C VAL A 339 18.35 -3.01 -16.54
N SER A 340 17.98 -2.67 -17.79
CA SER A 340 18.36 -1.39 -18.38
C SER A 340 17.82 -0.19 -17.61
N THR A 341 18.61 0.88 -17.56
CA THR A 341 18.28 2.14 -16.90
C THR A 341 16.94 2.70 -17.39
N GLU A 342 16.69 2.65 -18.71
CA GLU A 342 15.48 3.15 -19.35
C GLU A 342 14.25 2.37 -18.87
N TYR A 343 14.37 1.04 -18.75
CA TYR A 343 13.27 0.22 -18.24
C TYR A 343 12.99 0.53 -16.78
N ILE A 344 14.01 0.60 -15.92
CA ILE A 344 13.85 0.95 -14.50
C ILE A 344 13.16 2.32 -14.37
N GLN A 345 13.65 3.35 -15.10
CA GLN A 345 13.04 4.69 -15.09
C GLN A 345 11.59 4.66 -15.57
N SER A 346 11.28 3.83 -16.56
CA SER A 346 9.91 3.67 -17.04
C SER A 346 8.96 3.18 -15.94
N GLN A 347 9.45 2.41 -14.96
CA GLN A 347 8.66 1.88 -13.83
C GLN A 347 8.47 2.88 -12.68
N MET A 348 9.19 3.99 -12.65
CA MET A 348 9.16 4.95 -11.55
C MET A 348 7.93 5.87 -11.55
N LEU A 349 7.63 6.37 -10.37
CA LEU A 349 6.66 7.42 -10.10
C LEU A 349 7.40 8.77 -10.00
N LEU A 350 7.76 9.36 -11.13
CA LEU A 350 8.48 10.65 -11.22
C LEU A 350 7.61 11.72 -11.85
#